data_d1869cd560be1e24009a0f19d20cc5a9
#
_entry.id   d1869cd560be1e24009a0f19d20cc5a9
#
_cell.length_a   1.000
_cell.length_b   1.000
_cell.length_c   1.000
_cell.angle_alpha   90.00
_cell.angle_beta   90.00
_cell.angle_gamma   90.00
#
_symmetry.space_group_name_H-M   'P 1'
#
loop_
_entity.id
_entity.type
_entity.pdbx_description
1 polymer ?
#
loop_
_entity_poly.entity_id
_entity_poly.type
_entity_poly.pdbx_seq_one_letter_code
_entity_poly.pdbx_strand_id
1 'polypeptide(L)'
;MIISTFKSVQKAYVDLRLDLSWDEISDLLTYHYDVDSKENVELYNMVDFKTTDYECGRKYHYVDGERQETYDEIPNTIRRCKNNMVSITGIVLDFDKDQTIEQTITELEGIEYVLYTTFRHKKDEHRFRVVIPFSRPLLAEDVAGRQKDIRKMFPNVDSASFSVSQSFYFHSGKEDNIAFRNKGLMIDPYIFNVEEYVPYVDNVQYSKNTPEDIELMIQELKRLYPDLSYETWIRVTWAFCHELGQSEGINLMRQYYPETSQGEYKKLSTTRYNGKKVTIGTIVKMIKDRQGKIKRSGYGELTNKKILKRV
;
A
#
# COMPACT_ATOMS: atom_id res chain seq x y z
N MET A 1 6.67 -6.10 17.44
CA MET A 1 6.72 -5.02 16.41
C MET A 1 7.76 -4.01 16.84
N ILE A 2 8.48 -3.42 15.88
CA ILE A 2 9.52 -2.43 16.24
C ILE A 2 8.93 -1.02 16.17
N ILE A 3 9.18 -0.26 17.22
CA ILE A 3 8.98 1.18 17.32
C ILE A 3 10.30 1.84 17.70
N SER A 4 10.67 2.92 17.02
CA SER A 4 11.87 3.70 17.34
C SER A 4 11.49 5.04 17.94
N THR A 5 12.15 5.45 19.03
CA THR A 5 11.89 6.74 19.69
C THR A 5 13.01 7.75 19.47
N PHE A 6 12.68 9.02 19.67
CA PHE A 6 13.58 10.16 19.45
C PHE A 6 13.33 11.23 20.51
N LYS A 7 14.40 11.82 21.04
CA LYS A 7 14.29 12.85 22.10
C LYS A 7 13.78 14.19 21.61
N SER A 8 14.03 14.54 20.36
CA SER A 8 13.56 15.79 19.78
C SER A 8 13.57 15.76 18.26
N VAL A 9 12.80 16.66 17.62
CA VAL A 9 12.79 16.82 16.15
C VAL A 9 14.20 17.13 15.60
N GLN A 10 14.98 17.90 16.34
CA GLN A 10 16.31 18.37 15.94
C GLN A 10 17.36 17.25 16.00
N LYS A 11 17.13 16.21 16.82
CA LYS A 11 18.07 15.09 16.94
C LYS A 11 17.75 14.04 15.88
N ALA A 12 18.61 13.93 14.89
CA ALA A 12 18.42 13.02 13.75
C ALA A 12 18.91 11.58 14.06
N TYR A 13 18.88 11.12 15.29
CA TYR A 13 19.31 9.77 15.67
C TYR A 13 18.27 9.07 16.54
N VAL A 14 18.25 7.75 16.44
CA VAL A 14 17.39 6.87 17.24
C VAL A 14 17.86 6.90 18.69
N ASP A 15 16.95 7.12 19.63
CA ASP A 15 17.21 7.07 21.06
C ASP A 15 17.03 5.64 21.58
N LEU A 16 15.84 5.08 21.36
CA LEU A 16 15.55 3.70 21.71
C LEU A 16 14.94 2.97 20.50
N ARG A 17 15.28 1.70 20.38
CA ARG A 17 14.63 0.72 19.50
C ARG A 17 13.94 -0.30 20.39
N LEU A 18 12.62 -0.32 20.36
CA LEU A 18 11.78 -1.15 21.22
C LEU A 18 11.10 -2.22 20.38
N ASP A 19 11.17 -3.47 20.83
CA ASP A 19 10.40 -4.58 20.27
C ASP A 19 9.25 -4.90 21.22
N LEU A 20 8.05 -4.50 20.82
CA LEU A 20 6.85 -4.54 21.64
C LEU A 20 5.73 -5.27 20.90
N SER A 21 4.77 -5.81 21.66
CA SER A 21 3.48 -6.24 21.12
C SER A 21 2.66 -5.04 20.66
N TRP A 22 1.67 -5.26 19.81
CA TRP A 22 0.76 -4.18 19.41
C TRP A 22 -0.07 -3.66 20.59
N ASP A 23 -0.38 -4.50 21.57
CA ASP A 23 -1.08 -4.07 22.79
C ASP A 23 -0.23 -3.07 23.58
N GLU A 24 1.05 -3.35 23.81
CA GLU A 24 1.97 -2.42 24.49
C GLU A 24 2.17 -1.12 23.71
N ILE A 25 2.28 -1.21 22.38
CA ILE A 25 2.37 0.00 21.53
C ILE A 25 1.07 0.82 21.62
N SER A 26 -0.09 0.16 21.61
CA SER A 26 -1.38 0.84 21.74
C SER A 26 -1.51 1.58 23.08
N ASP A 27 -1.05 0.95 24.17
CA ASP A 27 -1.03 1.58 25.49
C ASP A 27 -0.11 2.80 25.52
N LEU A 28 1.07 2.73 24.93
CA LEU A 28 1.98 3.87 24.81
C LEU A 28 1.39 5.01 23.98
N LEU A 29 0.71 4.71 22.87
CA LEU A 29 0.14 5.69 21.96
C LEU A 29 -1.13 6.35 22.52
N THR A 30 -1.88 5.66 23.36
CA THR A 30 -3.07 6.19 24.01
C THR A 30 -2.76 6.87 25.33
N TYR A 31 -1.57 6.65 25.91
CA TYR A 31 -1.14 7.34 27.12
C TYR A 31 -1.01 8.83 26.85
N HIS A 32 -1.66 9.64 27.68
CA HIS A 32 -1.66 11.09 27.57
C HIS A 32 -0.49 11.69 28.34
N TYR A 33 0.39 12.42 27.64
CA TYR A 33 1.44 13.21 28.24
C TYR A 33 0.91 14.62 28.56
N ASP A 34 0.70 14.91 29.84
CA ASP A 34 0.31 16.25 30.29
C ASP A 34 1.54 17.15 30.32
N VAL A 35 1.68 17.98 29.30
CA VAL A 35 2.83 18.87 29.11
C VAL A 35 2.40 20.25 28.65
N ASP A 36 3.17 21.27 29.04
CA ASP A 36 2.92 22.66 28.62
C ASP A 36 3.34 22.94 27.17
N SER A 37 4.29 22.17 26.64
CA SER A 37 4.81 22.31 25.29
C SER A 37 5.02 20.95 24.65
N LYS A 38 4.69 20.83 23.36
CA LYS A 38 4.92 19.58 22.59
C LYS A 38 6.40 19.19 22.51
N GLU A 39 7.33 20.15 22.65
CA GLU A 39 8.77 19.91 22.64
C GLU A 39 9.24 19.09 23.85
N ASN A 40 8.41 19.01 24.89
CA ASN A 40 8.68 18.21 26.10
C ASN A 40 8.21 16.77 25.97
N VAL A 41 7.62 16.40 24.82
CA VAL A 41 7.17 15.03 24.53
C VAL A 41 8.17 14.37 23.60
N GLU A 42 8.48 13.11 23.87
CA GLU A 42 9.29 12.28 22.97
C GLU A 42 8.56 12.01 21.64
N LEU A 43 9.33 11.64 20.65
CA LEU A 43 8.81 11.28 19.34
C LEU A 43 9.04 9.80 19.07
N TYR A 44 8.24 9.28 18.15
CA TYR A 44 8.38 7.91 17.68
C TYR A 44 8.18 7.82 16.16
N ASN A 45 8.51 6.67 15.60
CA ASN A 45 8.01 6.19 14.32
C ASN A 45 7.92 4.65 14.32
N MET A 46 7.19 4.11 13.34
CA MET A 46 6.99 2.67 13.16
C MET A 46 8.05 2.07 12.23
N VAL A 47 9.29 2.52 12.35
CA VAL A 47 10.42 2.11 11.51
C VAL A 47 11.43 1.33 12.34
N ASP A 48 11.85 0.19 11.82
CA ASP A 48 12.99 -0.57 12.30
C ASP A 48 14.27 -0.07 11.62
N PHE A 49 15.26 0.33 12.42
CA PHE A 49 16.56 0.77 11.95
C PHE A 49 17.64 -0.27 12.21
N LYS A 50 18.65 -0.30 11.34
CA LYS A 50 19.85 -1.14 11.49
C LYS A 50 20.50 -0.96 12.86
N THR A 51 20.98 -2.05 13.41
CA THR A 51 21.78 -2.06 14.65
C THR A 51 23.28 -2.26 14.40
N THR A 52 23.64 -2.64 13.18
CA THR A 52 25.02 -2.80 12.69
C THR A 52 25.12 -2.19 11.29
N ASP A 53 26.33 -1.81 10.87
CA ASP A 53 26.61 -1.24 9.53
C ASP A 53 25.66 -0.07 9.16
N TYR A 54 25.45 0.83 10.09
CA TYR A 54 24.56 1.97 9.94
C TYR A 54 25.31 3.29 9.77
N GLU A 55 24.65 4.24 9.09
CA GLU A 55 25.12 5.61 9.04
C GLU A 55 24.93 6.29 10.41
N CYS A 56 25.98 6.94 10.93
CA CYS A 56 25.91 7.66 12.20
C CYS A 56 25.12 8.98 12.10
N GLY A 57 24.68 9.46 13.26
CA GLY A 57 24.00 10.74 13.40
C GLY A 57 24.87 11.91 12.97
N ARG A 58 24.24 12.99 12.50
CA ARG A 58 24.91 14.24 12.09
C ARG A 58 24.66 15.34 13.09
N LYS A 59 25.66 16.21 13.29
CA LYS A 59 25.48 17.48 13.99
C LYS A 59 25.19 18.60 12.99
N TYR A 60 24.30 19.49 13.38
CA TYR A 60 24.08 20.76 12.69
C TYR A 60 24.52 21.89 13.62
N HIS A 61 25.16 22.91 13.08
CA HIS A 61 25.35 24.18 13.78
C HIS A 61 24.98 25.34 12.85
N TYR A 62 24.69 26.46 13.46
CA TYR A 62 24.38 27.68 12.73
C TYR A 62 25.57 28.59 12.83
N VAL A 63 26.09 29.06 11.70
CA VAL A 63 27.12 30.09 11.60
C VAL A 63 26.50 31.26 10.88
N ASP A 64 26.52 32.43 11.52
CA ASP A 64 25.95 33.67 10.97
C ASP A 64 24.46 33.55 10.54
N GLY A 65 23.68 32.72 11.23
CA GLY A 65 22.27 32.47 10.94
C GLY A 65 22.03 31.46 9.80
N GLU A 66 23.06 31.02 9.12
CA GLU A 66 22.97 29.97 8.11
C GLU A 66 23.27 28.59 8.70
N ARG A 67 22.43 27.60 8.33
CA ARG A 67 22.58 26.22 8.75
C ARG A 67 23.78 25.60 8.02
N GLN A 68 24.85 25.31 8.75
CA GLN A 68 25.97 24.55 8.25
C GLN A 68 25.86 23.09 8.71
N GLU A 69 25.92 22.15 7.77
CA GLU A 69 26.03 20.73 8.06
C GLU A 69 27.50 20.41 8.34
N THR A 70 27.81 20.14 9.60
CA THR A 70 29.05 19.45 9.91
C THR A 70 28.78 17.96 9.84
N TYR A 71 29.51 17.29 9.02
CA TYR A 71 29.49 15.83 8.88
C TYR A 71 30.22 15.10 9.98
N ASP A 72 30.36 15.71 11.16
CA ASP A 72 30.92 15.03 12.32
C ASP A 72 29.93 13.92 12.70
N GLU A 73 30.26 12.71 12.31
CA GLU A 73 29.53 11.51 12.71
C GLU A 73 29.56 11.44 14.24
N ILE A 74 28.42 11.27 14.87
CA ILE A 74 28.35 11.00 16.30
C ILE A 74 28.54 9.49 16.45
N PRO A 75 29.66 9.00 16.99
CA PRO A 75 29.88 7.57 17.11
C PRO A 75 28.77 6.87 17.88
N ASN A 76 28.44 5.65 17.48
CA ASN A 76 27.45 4.79 18.13
C ASN A 76 26.02 5.35 18.16
N THR A 77 25.67 6.24 17.24
CA THR A 77 24.29 6.74 17.10
C THR A 77 23.71 6.36 15.75
N ILE A 78 22.56 5.73 15.75
CA ILE A 78 21.86 5.30 14.53
C ILE A 78 21.16 6.52 13.95
N ARG A 79 21.59 6.99 12.79
CA ARG A 79 20.95 8.10 12.11
C ARG A 79 19.57 7.70 11.58
N ARG A 80 18.58 8.52 11.80
CA ARG A 80 17.24 8.41 11.24
C ARG A 80 17.25 8.78 9.75
N CYS A 81 17.57 7.83 8.88
CA CYS A 81 17.63 8.02 7.43
C CYS A 81 17.23 6.75 6.69
N LYS A 82 16.94 6.90 5.40
CA LYS A 82 16.50 5.78 4.53
C LYS A 82 17.54 4.65 4.47
N ASN A 83 18.81 4.96 4.46
CA ASN A 83 19.88 3.95 4.34
C ASN A 83 20.01 3.06 5.58
N ASN A 84 19.55 3.55 6.73
CA ASN A 84 19.52 2.78 7.97
C ASN A 84 18.21 2.04 8.21
N MET A 85 17.20 2.22 7.35
CA MET A 85 15.92 1.52 7.49
C MET A 85 16.06 0.05 7.11
N VAL A 86 15.53 -0.82 7.95
CA VAL A 86 15.38 -2.27 7.71
C VAL A 86 13.98 -2.58 7.23
N SER A 87 12.99 -2.08 7.96
CA SER A 87 11.58 -2.30 7.65
C SER A 87 10.67 -1.25 8.30
N ILE A 88 9.41 -1.25 7.90
CA ILE A 88 8.34 -0.48 8.53
C ILE A 88 7.33 -1.47 9.13
N THR A 89 6.98 -1.31 10.40
CA THR A 89 6.06 -2.21 11.13
C THR A 89 4.62 -1.70 11.22
N GLY A 90 4.38 -0.47 10.78
CA GLY A 90 3.08 0.18 10.73
C GLY A 90 3.19 1.53 10.03
N ILE A 91 2.07 2.20 9.84
CA ILE A 91 2.03 3.53 9.24
C ILE A 91 1.39 4.52 10.20
N VAL A 92 1.91 5.76 10.22
CA VAL A 92 1.35 6.88 10.98
C VAL A 92 0.79 7.88 9.99
N LEU A 93 -0.51 8.12 10.06
CA LEU A 93 -1.25 9.06 9.23
C LEU A 93 -1.52 10.33 10.05
N ASP A 94 -0.96 11.47 9.65
CA ASP A 94 -1.12 12.76 10.32
C ASP A 94 -2.17 13.61 9.58
N PHE A 95 -3.27 13.93 10.24
CA PHE A 95 -4.38 14.72 9.70
C PHE A 95 -4.38 16.09 10.36
N ASP A 96 -4.01 17.10 9.58
CA ASP A 96 -3.94 18.50 10.03
C ASP A 96 -5.15 19.35 9.62
N LYS A 97 -5.91 18.89 8.61
CA LYS A 97 -7.08 19.59 8.03
C LYS A 97 -7.85 18.66 7.07
N ASP A 98 -8.98 19.14 6.60
CA ASP A 98 -9.79 18.54 5.54
C ASP A 98 -10.32 17.13 5.84
N GLN A 99 -10.21 16.68 7.10
CA GLN A 99 -10.68 15.37 7.56
C GLN A 99 -11.16 15.46 9.01
N THR A 100 -12.31 14.85 9.33
CA THR A 100 -12.77 14.75 10.72
C THR A 100 -12.48 13.37 11.31
N ILE A 101 -12.49 13.28 12.65
CA ILE A 101 -12.32 12.03 13.36
C ILE A 101 -13.41 11.03 12.97
N GLU A 102 -14.66 11.50 12.90
CA GLU A 102 -15.83 10.66 12.56
C GLU A 102 -15.77 10.12 11.14
N GLN A 103 -15.32 10.92 10.17
CA GLN A 103 -15.10 10.48 8.79
C GLN A 103 -14.03 9.39 8.76
N THR A 104 -12.91 9.60 9.47
CA THR A 104 -11.80 8.64 9.53
C THR A 104 -12.21 7.33 10.18
N ILE A 105 -13.00 7.36 11.26
CA ILE A 105 -13.54 6.16 11.90
C ILE A 105 -14.39 5.36 10.91
N THR A 106 -15.23 6.04 10.13
CA THR A 106 -16.08 5.38 9.12
C THR A 106 -15.24 4.79 7.97
N GLU A 107 -14.23 5.52 7.49
CA GLU A 107 -13.36 5.05 6.40
C GLU A 107 -12.47 3.87 6.80
N LEU A 108 -12.13 3.76 8.09
CA LEU A 108 -11.28 2.70 8.64
C LEU A 108 -12.10 1.61 9.37
N GLU A 109 -13.38 1.47 9.09
CA GLU A 109 -14.22 0.42 9.70
C GLU A 109 -13.60 -0.96 9.46
N GLY A 110 -13.52 -1.77 10.52
CA GLY A 110 -12.97 -3.14 10.49
C GLY A 110 -11.43 -3.22 10.49
N ILE A 111 -10.73 -2.09 10.46
CA ILE A 111 -9.26 -2.05 10.50
C ILE A 111 -8.77 -1.84 11.92
N GLU A 112 -7.67 -2.49 12.28
CA GLU A 112 -6.96 -2.29 13.54
C GLU A 112 -6.17 -0.98 13.50
N TYR A 113 -6.41 -0.05 14.45
CA TYR A 113 -5.63 1.18 14.58
C TYR A 113 -5.71 1.78 15.99
N VAL A 114 -4.78 2.68 16.27
CA VAL A 114 -4.87 3.66 17.36
C VAL A 114 -5.08 5.04 16.76
N LEU A 115 -6.06 5.77 17.28
CA LEU A 115 -6.29 7.18 16.96
C LEU A 115 -6.02 8.01 18.21
N TYR A 116 -5.32 9.15 18.04
CA TYR A 116 -5.15 10.13 19.12
C TYR A 116 -5.05 11.56 18.56
N THR A 117 -5.56 12.52 19.32
CA THR A 117 -5.49 13.96 19.00
C THR A 117 -4.09 14.50 19.24
N THR A 118 -3.69 15.48 18.44
CA THR A 118 -2.38 16.13 18.57
C THR A 118 -2.45 17.37 19.46
N PHE A 119 -1.31 17.91 19.86
CA PHE A 119 -1.19 19.06 20.77
C PHE A 119 -1.98 20.30 20.33
N ARG A 120 -2.20 20.48 19.02
CA ARG A 120 -2.93 21.63 18.46
C ARG A 120 -4.36 21.31 18.07
N HIS A 121 -4.87 20.16 18.47
CA HIS A 121 -6.26 19.80 18.22
C HIS A 121 -7.22 20.75 18.90
N LYS A 122 -8.32 21.07 18.21
CA LYS A 122 -9.47 21.83 18.74
C LYS A 122 -10.75 21.17 18.26
N LYS A 123 -11.83 21.42 18.95
CA LYS A 123 -13.15 20.86 18.64
C LYS A 123 -13.65 21.20 17.23
N ASP A 124 -13.31 22.40 16.75
CA ASP A 124 -13.68 22.93 15.44
C ASP A 124 -12.55 22.83 14.39
N GLU A 125 -11.36 22.41 14.81
CA GLU A 125 -10.19 22.20 13.95
C GLU A 125 -9.54 20.87 14.31
N HIS A 126 -10.02 19.78 13.67
CA HIS A 126 -9.54 18.45 13.98
C HIS A 126 -8.07 18.29 13.54
N ARG A 127 -7.23 17.89 14.52
CA ARG A 127 -5.83 17.50 14.29
C ARG A 127 -5.54 16.25 15.06
N PHE A 128 -5.30 15.17 14.36
CA PHE A 128 -5.17 13.86 14.98
C PHE A 128 -4.26 12.96 14.16
N ARG A 129 -3.83 11.86 14.77
CA ARG A 129 -3.06 10.81 14.12
C ARG A 129 -3.76 9.48 14.21
N VAL A 130 -3.57 8.72 13.16
CA VAL A 130 -3.99 7.32 13.12
C VAL A 130 -2.76 6.47 12.89
N VAL A 131 -2.54 5.51 13.77
CA VAL A 131 -1.44 4.55 13.67
C VAL A 131 -2.02 3.19 13.34
N ILE A 132 -1.68 2.69 12.16
CA ILE A 132 -2.18 1.41 11.64
C ILE A 132 -1.03 0.39 11.68
N PRO A 133 -1.16 -0.70 12.44
CA PRO A 133 -0.16 -1.75 12.49
C PRO A 133 -0.18 -2.59 11.21
N PHE A 134 0.98 -3.06 10.78
CA PHE A 134 1.06 -4.05 9.73
C PHE A 134 1.07 -5.47 10.31
N SER A 135 0.41 -6.42 9.65
CA SER A 135 0.41 -7.83 10.05
C SER A 135 1.78 -8.50 9.89
N ARG A 136 2.64 -7.91 9.06
CA ARG A 136 4.05 -8.25 8.89
C ARG A 136 4.85 -7.02 8.46
N PRO A 137 6.18 -6.96 8.75
CA PRO A 137 7.00 -5.81 8.35
C PRO A 137 7.04 -5.60 6.84
N LEU A 138 7.00 -4.33 6.40
CA LEU A 138 7.28 -3.94 5.02
C LEU A 138 8.79 -3.66 4.89
N LEU A 139 9.49 -4.45 4.08
CA LEU A 139 10.94 -4.35 3.92
C LEU A 139 11.37 -3.06 3.22
N ALA A 140 12.57 -2.59 3.54
CA ALA A 140 13.12 -1.32 3.04
C ALA A 140 13.12 -1.19 1.51
N GLU A 141 13.43 -2.28 0.80
CA GLU A 141 13.44 -2.34 -0.66
C GLU A 141 12.05 -2.16 -1.29
N ASP A 142 11.00 -2.55 -0.58
CA ASP A 142 9.62 -2.50 -1.07
C ASP A 142 8.90 -1.20 -0.75
N VAL A 143 9.42 -0.41 0.21
CA VAL A 143 8.77 0.80 0.73
C VAL A 143 8.47 1.82 -0.37
N ALA A 144 9.42 2.08 -1.28
CA ALA A 144 9.26 3.11 -2.31
C ALA A 144 8.09 2.84 -3.25
N GLY A 145 7.89 1.57 -3.63
CA GLY A 145 6.75 1.15 -4.45
C GLY A 145 5.42 1.27 -3.71
N ARG A 146 5.38 0.86 -2.45
CA ARG A 146 4.16 0.83 -1.64
C ARG A 146 3.71 2.19 -1.12
N GLN A 147 4.65 3.09 -0.79
CA GLN A 147 4.30 4.45 -0.35
C GLN A 147 3.42 5.21 -1.34
N LYS A 148 3.63 5.01 -2.64
CA LYS A 148 2.82 5.65 -3.68
C LYS A 148 1.37 5.18 -3.61
N ASP A 149 1.16 3.90 -3.37
CA ASP A 149 -0.17 3.30 -3.32
C ASP A 149 -0.89 3.68 -2.01
N ILE A 150 -0.16 3.68 -0.89
CA ILE A 150 -0.68 4.15 0.40
C ILE A 150 -1.13 5.62 0.33
N ARG A 151 -0.34 6.49 -0.31
CA ARG A 151 -0.72 7.90 -0.50
C ARG A 151 -2.03 8.10 -1.26
N LYS A 152 -2.31 7.24 -2.24
CA LYS A 152 -3.58 7.32 -3.00
C LYS A 152 -4.79 6.93 -2.16
N MET A 153 -4.60 6.05 -1.17
CA MET A 153 -5.67 5.65 -0.24
C MET A 153 -6.03 6.77 0.75
N PHE A 154 -5.03 7.59 1.11
CA PHE A 154 -5.18 8.63 2.13
C PHE A 154 -4.81 10.01 1.56
N PRO A 155 -5.64 10.58 0.67
CA PRO A 155 -5.31 11.83 -0.04
C PRO A 155 -5.23 13.06 0.88
N ASN A 156 -5.93 13.04 2.02
CA ASN A 156 -6.01 14.16 2.97
C ASN A 156 -4.94 14.10 4.07
N VAL A 157 -4.06 13.10 4.04
CA VAL A 157 -2.96 12.95 5.00
C VAL A 157 -1.80 13.87 4.63
N ASP A 158 -1.18 14.49 5.64
CA ASP A 158 0.07 15.25 5.41
C ASP A 158 1.10 14.37 4.71
N SER A 159 1.61 14.86 3.60
CA SER A 159 2.58 14.14 2.76
C SER A 159 3.87 13.75 3.50
N ALA A 160 4.23 14.48 4.56
CA ALA A 160 5.35 14.17 5.44
C ALA A 160 5.18 12.81 6.15
N SER A 161 3.95 12.37 6.41
CA SER A 161 3.62 11.07 7.02
C SER A 161 4.23 9.89 6.27
N PHE A 162 4.44 10.04 4.97
CA PHE A 162 5.00 8.99 4.12
C PHE A 162 6.54 9.02 4.04
N SER A 163 7.19 9.91 4.77
CA SER A 163 8.65 9.94 4.85
C SER A 163 9.15 9.00 5.94
N VAL A 164 10.03 8.08 5.60
CA VAL A 164 10.64 7.15 6.57
C VAL A 164 11.49 7.86 7.64
N SER A 165 11.90 9.08 7.39
CA SER A 165 12.61 9.92 8.36
C SER A 165 11.69 10.78 9.22
N GLN A 166 10.38 10.77 8.97
CA GLN A 166 9.41 11.49 9.78
C GLN A 166 9.24 10.81 11.14
N SER A 167 9.20 11.62 12.18
CA SER A 167 8.87 11.18 13.54
C SER A 167 7.67 12.00 14.05
N PHE A 168 6.91 11.38 14.93
CA PHE A 168 5.66 11.89 15.43
C PHE A 168 5.71 12.01 16.94
N TYR A 169 5.19 13.09 17.51
CA TYR A 169 5.06 13.21 18.95
C TYR A 169 4.06 12.18 19.48
N PHE A 170 4.33 11.61 20.64
CA PHE A 170 3.33 10.86 21.39
C PHE A 170 2.13 11.75 21.76
N HIS A 171 1.05 11.12 22.20
CA HIS A 171 -0.21 11.76 22.49
C HIS A 171 -0.07 12.80 23.61
N SER A 172 -0.35 14.05 23.31
CA SER A 172 -0.19 15.20 24.25
C SER A 172 -1.20 16.33 23.97
N GLY A 173 -2.42 15.99 23.53
CA GLY A 173 -3.46 16.97 23.26
C GLY A 173 -3.87 17.74 24.52
N LYS A 174 -4.24 19.03 24.39
CA LYS A 174 -4.68 19.88 25.51
C LYS A 174 -6.19 19.95 25.63
N GLU A 175 -6.86 20.23 24.52
CA GLU A 175 -8.31 20.42 24.49
C GLU A 175 -8.98 19.24 23.80
N ASP A 176 -10.18 18.88 24.25
CA ASP A 176 -11.00 17.79 23.67
C ASP A 176 -10.17 16.54 23.32
N ASN A 177 -9.37 16.14 24.30
CA ASN A 177 -8.35 15.11 24.17
C ASN A 177 -8.97 13.74 23.93
N ILE A 178 -8.72 13.15 22.78
CA ILE A 178 -9.26 11.85 22.38
C ILE A 178 -8.08 10.93 22.08
N ALA A 179 -8.08 9.76 22.69
CA ALA A 179 -7.21 8.65 22.30
C ALA A 179 -7.94 7.33 22.52
N PHE A 180 -7.93 6.48 21.53
CA PHE A 180 -8.52 5.15 21.64
C PHE A 180 -7.90 4.19 20.63
N ARG A 181 -8.06 2.91 20.90
CA ARG A 181 -7.75 1.83 20.00
C ARG A 181 -9.03 1.29 19.37
N ASN A 182 -9.06 1.16 18.05
CA ASN A 182 -10.07 0.39 17.32
C ASN A 182 -9.53 -1.01 17.05
N LYS A 183 -10.26 -2.03 17.49
CA LYS A 183 -9.89 -3.43 17.23
C LYS A 183 -10.42 -3.87 15.87
N GLY A 184 -9.58 -4.49 15.08
CA GLY A 184 -9.92 -4.92 13.74
C GLY A 184 -8.84 -5.77 13.08
N LEU A 185 -8.78 -5.77 11.76
CA LEU A 185 -7.78 -6.50 10.99
C LEU A 185 -6.51 -5.66 10.81
N MET A 186 -5.36 -6.23 11.15
CA MET A 186 -4.07 -5.63 10.79
C MET A 186 -3.87 -5.70 9.29
N ILE A 187 -3.36 -4.63 8.71
CA ILE A 187 -3.14 -4.55 7.27
C ILE A 187 -1.86 -5.30 6.87
N ASP A 188 -1.97 -6.17 5.86
CA ASP A 188 -0.78 -6.71 5.19
C ASP A 188 -0.24 -5.63 4.21
N PRO A 189 0.96 -5.07 4.44
CA PRO A 189 1.50 -4.00 3.61
C PRO A 189 1.81 -4.43 2.17
N TYR A 190 1.80 -5.73 1.89
CA TYR A 190 2.01 -6.28 0.55
C TYR A 190 0.71 -6.43 -0.25
N ILE A 191 -0.45 -6.31 0.40
CA ILE A 191 -1.76 -6.25 -0.26
C ILE A 191 -2.10 -4.84 -0.76
N PHE A 192 -1.35 -3.80 -0.36
CA PHE A 192 -1.53 -2.44 -0.86
C PHE A 192 -1.26 -2.34 -2.37
N ASN A 193 -2.16 -2.90 -3.14
CA ASN A 193 -2.41 -2.52 -4.50
C ASN A 193 -3.75 -1.78 -4.50
N VAL A 194 -3.72 -0.47 -4.55
CA VAL A 194 -4.93 0.38 -4.46
C VAL A 194 -5.95 0.06 -5.55
N GLU A 195 -5.52 -0.64 -6.60
CA GLU A 195 -6.41 -1.17 -7.63
C GLU A 195 -7.12 -2.48 -7.21
N GLU A 196 -6.69 -3.11 -6.08
CA GLU A 196 -7.25 -4.39 -5.58
C GLU A 196 -7.87 -4.29 -4.18
N TYR A 197 -7.78 -3.15 -3.47
CA TYR A 197 -8.53 -2.98 -2.23
C TYR A 197 -10.00 -2.59 -2.55
N VAL A 198 -10.73 -3.55 -3.02
CA VAL A 198 -12.13 -3.71 -2.69
C VAL A 198 -12.11 -4.27 -1.27
N PRO A 199 -12.70 -3.60 -0.25
CA PRO A 199 -12.87 -4.23 1.05
C PRO A 199 -13.44 -5.62 0.75
N TYR A 200 -12.82 -6.65 1.33
CA TYR A 200 -13.32 -8.01 1.25
C TYR A 200 -14.64 -8.04 2.03
N VAL A 201 -15.66 -7.48 1.40
CA VAL A 201 -17.02 -7.88 1.66
C VAL A 201 -17.03 -9.29 1.11
N ASP A 202 -17.48 -10.24 1.88
CA ASP A 202 -17.72 -11.64 1.52
C ASP A 202 -18.80 -11.77 0.41
N ASN A 203 -18.73 -10.91 -0.57
CA ASN A 203 -19.25 -11.07 -1.89
C ASN A 203 -18.15 -11.76 -2.68
N VAL A 204 -17.99 -13.04 -2.44
CA VAL A 204 -17.61 -13.96 -3.49
C VAL A 204 -18.68 -13.75 -4.57
N GLN A 205 -18.52 -12.71 -5.39
CA GLN A 205 -19.08 -12.74 -6.71
C GLN A 205 -18.34 -13.89 -7.37
N TYR A 206 -18.91 -15.09 -7.20
CA TYR A 206 -18.59 -16.19 -8.07
C TYR A 206 -18.59 -15.60 -9.47
N SER A 207 -17.47 -15.76 -10.16
CA SER A 207 -17.39 -15.43 -11.57
C SER A 207 -18.70 -15.89 -12.20
N LYS A 208 -19.40 -15.00 -12.89
CA LYS A 208 -20.61 -15.40 -13.63
C LYS A 208 -20.27 -16.33 -14.79
N ASN A 209 -18.98 -16.52 -15.04
CA ASN A 209 -18.44 -17.34 -16.10
C ASN A 209 -18.14 -18.73 -15.55
N THR A 210 -18.72 -19.74 -16.15
CA THR A 210 -18.38 -21.13 -15.85
C THR A 210 -17.00 -21.47 -16.45
N PRO A 211 -16.31 -22.53 -15.99
CA PRO A 211 -15.08 -23.01 -16.62
C PRO A 211 -15.25 -23.20 -18.13
N GLU A 212 -16.40 -23.67 -18.58
CA GLU A 212 -16.74 -23.85 -19.99
C GLU A 212 -16.83 -22.51 -20.73
N ASP A 213 -17.39 -21.46 -20.09
CA ASP A 213 -17.45 -20.12 -20.68
C ASP A 213 -16.04 -19.54 -20.87
N ILE A 214 -15.15 -19.76 -19.92
CA ILE A 214 -13.74 -19.32 -19.99
C ILE A 214 -13.00 -20.06 -21.11
N GLU A 215 -13.18 -21.37 -21.20
CA GLU A 215 -12.60 -22.20 -22.25
C GLU A 215 -13.07 -21.75 -23.65
N LEU A 216 -14.35 -21.50 -23.83
CA LEU A 216 -14.88 -20.98 -25.09
C LEU A 216 -14.33 -19.58 -25.43
N MET A 217 -14.12 -18.73 -24.41
CA MET A 217 -13.53 -17.40 -24.63
C MET A 217 -12.10 -17.47 -25.14
N ILE A 218 -11.25 -18.31 -24.55
CA ILE A 218 -9.85 -18.41 -24.99
C ILE A 218 -9.73 -19.10 -26.36
N GLN A 219 -10.58 -20.08 -26.65
CA GLN A 219 -10.64 -20.70 -27.96
C GLN A 219 -11.04 -19.68 -29.04
N GLU A 220 -12.08 -18.87 -28.81
CA GLU A 220 -12.49 -17.83 -29.73
C GLU A 220 -11.43 -16.71 -29.84
N LEU A 221 -10.78 -16.36 -28.75
CA LEU A 221 -9.68 -15.42 -28.77
C LEU A 221 -8.52 -15.94 -29.64
N LYS A 222 -8.10 -17.22 -29.47
CA LYS A 222 -7.05 -17.86 -30.28
C LYS A 222 -7.42 -17.94 -31.74
N ARG A 223 -8.69 -18.20 -32.05
CA ARG A 223 -9.20 -18.22 -33.42
C ARG A 223 -9.12 -16.84 -34.09
N LEU A 224 -9.46 -15.77 -33.37
CA LEU A 224 -9.47 -14.40 -33.89
C LEU A 224 -8.08 -13.73 -33.88
N TYR A 225 -7.25 -14.12 -32.95
CA TYR A 225 -5.89 -13.64 -32.73
C TYR A 225 -4.95 -14.84 -32.56
N PRO A 226 -4.57 -15.51 -33.67
CA PRO A 226 -3.63 -16.64 -33.61
C PRO A 226 -2.32 -16.28 -32.90
N ASP A 227 -1.86 -15.04 -33.11
CA ASP A 227 -0.68 -14.46 -32.47
C ASP A 227 -1.09 -13.19 -31.71
N LEU A 228 -0.56 -13.04 -30.51
CA LEU A 228 -0.74 -11.84 -29.69
C LEU A 228 0.58 -11.05 -29.65
N SER A 229 0.50 -9.74 -29.82
CA SER A 229 1.64 -8.88 -29.47
C SER A 229 1.96 -9.05 -27.99
N TYR A 230 3.21 -8.82 -27.60
CA TYR A 230 3.64 -8.95 -26.20
C TYR A 230 2.75 -8.18 -25.21
N GLU A 231 2.42 -6.92 -25.52
CA GLU A 231 1.54 -6.10 -24.68
C GLU A 231 0.13 -6.69 -24.57
N THR A 232 -0.40 -7.19 -25.69
CA THR A 232 -1.74 -7.80 -25.69
C THR A 232 -1.72 -9.12 -24.94
N TRP A 233 -0.67 -9.91 -25.11
CA TRP A 233 -0.48 -11.17 -24.41
C TRP A 233 -0.42 -10.99 -22.90
N ILE A 234 0.37 -10.02 -22.40
CA ILE A 234 0.39 -9.66 -20.97
C ILE A 234 -1.00 -9.30 -20.47
N ARG A 235 -1.72 -8.42 -21.17
CA ARG A 235 -3.05 -7.97 -20.76
C ARG A 235 -4.06 -9.11 -20.71
N VAL A 236 -4.04 -9.99 -21.70
CA VAL A 236 -4.92 -11.16 -21.75
C VAL A 236 -4.58 -12.15 -20.64
N THR A 237 -3.30 -12.41 -20.42
CA THR A 237 -2.84 -13.28 -19.32
C THR A 237 -3.35 -12.76 -17.97
N TRP A 238 -3.21 -11.48 -17.71
CA TRP A 238 -3.69 -10.89 -16.46
C TRP A 238 -5.21 -10.88 -16.34
N ALA A 239 -5.95 -10.76 -17.45
CA ALA A 239 -7.40 -10.88 -17.41
C ALA A 239 -7.84 -12.28 -16.95
N PHE A 240 -7.20 -13.35 -17.44
CA PHE A 240 -7.48 -14.71 -16.99
C PHE A 240 -6.94 -14.98 -15.59
N CYS A 241 -5.78 -14.44 -15.21
CA CYS A 241 -5.29 -14.51 -13.83
C CYS A 241 -6.23 -13.84 -12.84
N HIS A 242 -6.86 -12.75 -13.23
CA HIS A 242 -7.84 -12.05 -12.39
C HIS A 242 -9.12 -12.87 -12.21
N GLU A 243 -9.53 -13.60 -13.21
CA GLU A 243 -10.75 -14.41 -13.22
C GLU A 243 -10.57 -15.76 -12.51
N LEU A 244 -9.44 -16.43 -12.75
CA LEU A 244 -9.18 -17.81 -12.34
C LEU A 244 -8.20 -17.93 -11.16
N GLY A 245 -7.51 -16.84 -10.81
CA GLY A 245 -6.32 -16.89 -9.99
C GLY A 245 -5.04 -17.00 -10.82
N GLN A 246 -3.91 -16.54 -10.27
CA GLN A 246 -2.67 -16.36 -11.01
C GLN A 246 -2.13 -17.65 -11.62
N SER A 247 -2.14 -18.75 -10.87
CA SER A 247 -1.63 -20.05 -11.33
C SER A 247 -2.43 -20.61 -12.48
N GLU A 248 -3.76 -20.63 -12.32
CA GLU A 248 -4.68 -21.21 -13.33
C GLU A 248 -4.73 -20.36 -14.59
N GLY A 249 -4.78 -19.02 -14.46
CA GLY A 249 -4.74 -18.11 -15.60
C GLY A 249 -3.47 -18.24 -16.43
N ILE A 250 -2.30 -18.40 -15.79
CA ILE A 250 -1.03 -18.65 -16.46
C ILE A 250 -1.04 -20.02 -17.17
N ASN A 251 -1.55 -21.06 -16.52
CA ASN A 251 -1.60 -22.39 -17.11
C ASN A 251 -2.52 -22.43 -18.32
N LEU A 252 -3.69 -21.80 -18.24
CA LEU A 252 -4.61 -21.66 -19.37
C LEU A 252 -3.92 -20.95 -20.56
N MET A 253 -3.24 -19.84 -20.31
CA MET A 253 -2.52 -19.12 -21.36
C MET A 253 -1.40 -19.94 -21.98
N ARG A 254 -0.65 -20.71 -21.20
CA ARG A 254 0.39 -21.62 -21.72
C ARG A 254 -0.18 -22.68 -22.66
N GLN A 255 -1.37 -23.19 -22.37
CA GLN A 255 -2.02 -24.18 -23.20
C GLN A 255 -2.37 -23.64 -24.60
N TYR A 256 -2.85 -22.40 -24.68
CA TYR A 256 -3.32 -21.81 -25.93
C TYR A 256 -2.27 -20.97 -26.66
N TYR A 257 -1.29 -20.43 -25.95
CA TYR A 257 -0.19 -19.61 -26.49
C TYR A 257 1.18 -20.12 -26.00
N PRO A 258 1.58 -21.36 -26.39
CA PRO A 258 2.79 -22.01 -25.86
C PRO A 258 4.11 -21.37 -26.31
N GLU A 259 4.07 -20.57 -27.38
CA GLU A 259 5.26 -20.05 -28.08
C GLU A 259 5.86 -18.80 -27.41
N THR A 260 5.18 -18.21 -26.46
CA THR A 260 5.77 -17.15 -25.63
C THR A 260 6.90 -17.74 -24.78
N SER A 261 8.03 -17.05 -24.72
CA SER A 261 9.24 -17.59 -24.11
C SER A 261 8.95 -18.11 -22.70
N GLN A 262 9.44 -19.29 -22.35
CA GLN A 262 9.22 -19.91 -21.02
C GLN A 262 9.66 -18.97 -19.87
N GLY A 263 10.63 -18.07 -20.14
CA GLY A 263 11.11 -17.07 -19.20
C GLY A 263 10.07 -16.00 -18.84
N GLU A 264 9.13 -15.70 -19.73
CA GLU A 264 8.11 -14.66 -19.50
C GLU A 264 6.98 -15.15 -18.60
N TYR A 265 6.51 -16.38 -18.77
CA TYR A 265 5.57 -17.01 -17.85
C TYR A 265 6.16 -17.18 -16.45
N LYS A 266 7.47 -17.48 -16.35
CA LYS A 266 8.17 -17.53 -15.07
C LYS A 266 8.23 -16.15 -14.40
N LYS A 267 8.47 -15.09 -15.16
CA LYS A 267 8.40 -13.69 -14.64
C LYS A 267 6.99 -13.35 -14.17
N LEU A 268 5.96 -13.70 -14.93
CA LEU A 268 4.56 -13.44 -14.55
C LEU A 268 4.15 -14.19 -13.28
N SER A 269 4.67 -15.40 -13.04
CA SER A 269 4.38 -16.14 -11.81
C SER A 269 4.97 -15.50 -10.54
N THR A 270 6.00 -14.65 -10.70
CA THR A 270 6.69 -13.96 -9.60
C THR A 270 6.39 -12.45 -9.56
N THR A 271 5.74 -11.91 -10.59
CA THR A 271 5.48 -10.47 -10.73
C THR A 271 3.98 -10.20 -10.55
N ARG A 272 3.63 -9.23 -9.72
CA ARG A 272 2.24 -8.74 -9.65
C ARG A 272 2.01 -7.70 -10.76
N TYR A 273 0.82 -7.76 -11.35
CA TYR A 273 0.42 -6.78 -12.36
C TYR A 273 0.24 -5.38 -11.74
N ASN A 274 0.97 -4.39 -12.26
CA ASN A 274 0.97 -3.00 -11.78
C ASN A 274 0.20 -2.04 -12.72
N GLY A 275 -0.48 -2.57 -13.74
CA GLY A 275 -1.20 -1.77 -14.73
C GLY A 275 -2.66 -1.49 -14.36
N LYS A 276 -3.39 -0.84 -15.27
CA LYS A 276 -4.84 -0.64 -15.13
C LYS A 276 -5.52 -2.01 -15.03
N LYS A 277 -6.54 -2.12 -14.18
CA LYS A 277 -7.33 -3.34 -13.97
C LYS A 277 -7.76 -3.93 -15.32
N VAL A 278 -7.26 -5.13 -15.62
CA VAL A 278 -7.62 -5.89 -16.82
C VAL A 278 -8.54 -7.02 -16.37
N THR A 279 -9.75 -7.06 -16.89
CA THR A 279 -10.78 -8.06 -16.54
C THR A 279 -11.17 -8.85 -17.77
N ILE A 280 -11.89 -9.93 -17.55
CA ILE A 280 -12.47 -10.73 -18.64
C ILE A 280 -13.29 -9.86 -19.63
N GLY A 281 -13.88 -8.75 -19.18
CA GLY A 281 -14.53 -7.76 -20.03
C GLY A 281 -13.61 -7.17 -21.11
N THR A 282 -12.30 -7.11 -20.87
CA THR A 282 -11.31 -6.69 -21.88
C THR A 282 -11.25 -7.72 -23.02
N ILE A 283 -11.25 -9.00 -22.69
CA ILE A 283 -11.23 -10.09 -23.67
C ILE A 283 -12.52 -10.11 -24.49
N VAL A 284 -13.67 -9.99 -23.82
CA VAL A 284 -14.98 -9.89 -24.47
C VAL A 284 -15.02 -8.71 -25.44
N LYS A 285 -14.50 -7.54 -25.05
CA LYS A 285 -14.42 -6.37 -25.92
C LYS A 285 -13.54 -6.64 -27.15
N MET A 286 -12.35 -7.23 -26.96
CA MET A 286 -11.45 -7.60 -28.07
C MET A 286 -12.14 -8.52 -29.07
N ILE A 287 -12.83 -9.55 -28.58
CA ILE A 287 -13.58 -10.50 -29.42
C ILE A 287 -14.67 -9.76 -30.20
N LYS A 288 -15.51 -8.93 -29.53
CA LYS A 288 -16.60 -8.15 -30.16
C LYS A 288 -16.06 -7.18 -31.22
N ASP A 289 -14.99 -6.45 -30.92
CA ASP A 289 -14.39 -5.48 -31.84
C ASP A 289 -13.85 -6.19 -33.11
N ARG A 290 -13.25 -7.35 -32.97
CA ARG A 290 -12.71 -8.11 -34.12
C ARG A 290 -13.83 -8.74 -34.94
N GLN A 291 -14.86 -9.31 -34.31
CA GLN A 291 -16.03 -9.84 -35.00
C GLN A 291 -16.79 -8.73 -35.76
N GLY A 292 -16.93 -7.53 -35.15
CA GLY A 292 -17.53 -6.38 -35.83
C GLY A 292 -16.74 -5.92 -37.06
N LYS A 293 -15.41 -6.01 -37.04
CA LYS A 293 -14.57 -5.74 -38.21
C LYS A 293 -14.74 -6.81 -39.31
N ILE A 294 -14.82 -8.09 -38.92
CA ILE A 294 -15.04 -9.19 -39.86
C ILE A 294 -16.41 -9.05 -40.54
N LYS A 295 -17.48 -8.70 -39.80
CA LYS A 295 -18.79 -8.45 -40.36
C LYS A 295 -18.81 -7.29 -41.37
N ARG A 296 -18.07 -6.21 -41.09
CA ARG A 296 -17.96 -5.05 -42.00
C ARG A 296 -17.16 -5.34 -43.25
N SER A 297 -16.25 -6.32 -43.20
CA SER A 297 -15.44 -6.72 -44.36
C SER A 297 -16.09 -7.79 -45.24
N GLY A 298 -17.34 -8.15 -44.98
CA GLY A 298 -18.11 -9.09 -45.87
C GLY A 298 -17.73 -10.56 -45.72
N TYR A 299 -16.92 -10.94 -44.75
CA TYR A 299 -16.64 -12.34 -44.43
C TYR A 299 -17.68 -12.88 -43.44
N GLY A 300 -18.44 -13.86 -43.91
CA GLY A 300 -19.68 -14.37 -43.41
C GLY A 300 -19.73 -14.91 -42.00
N GLU A 301 -20.98 -15.01 -41.57
CA GLU A 301 -21.51 -15.50 -40.34
C GLU A 301 -20.99 -16.86 -39.89
N LEU A 302 -20.20 -16.84 -38.81
CA LEU A 302 -20.10 -17.94 -37.87
C LEU A 302 -20.00 -17.33 -36.49
N THR A 303 -21.10 -16.88 -35.95
CA THR A 303 -21.17 -16.36 -34.58
C THR A 303 -21.83 -17.40 -33.69
N ASN A 304 -21.08 -17.91 -32.74
CA ASN A 304 -21.64 -18.65 -31.63
C ASN A 304 -22.44 -17.68 -30.75
N LYS A 305 -23.76 -17.55 -31.04
CA LYS A 305 -24.70 -16.67 -30.33
C LYS A 305 -24.77 -16.92 -28.82
N LYS A 306 -24.20 -18.04 -28.33
CA LYS A 306 -24.20 -18.38 -26.89
C LYS A 306 -23.22 -17.53 -26.06
N ILE A 307 -22.04 -17.23 -26.59
CA ILE A 307 -21.00 -16.48 -25.82
C ILE A 307 -21.42 -15.03 -25.57
N LEU A 308 -22.13 -14.42 -26.52
CA LEU A 308 -22.48 -13.00 -26.47
C LEU A 308 -23.80 -12.70 -25.74
N LYS A 309 -24.61 -13.71 -25.38
CA LYS A 309 -25.85 -13.52 -24.63
C LYS A 309 -25.73 -13.67 -23.12
N ARG A 310 -24.61 -14.19 -22.63
CA ARG A 310 -24.37 -14.44 -21.19
C ARG A 310 -23.37 -13.47 -20.54
N VAL A 311 -22.79 -12.53 -21.28
CA VAL A 311 -21.84 -11.52 -20.78
C VAL A 311 -22.46 -10.13 -20.85
#